data_1399a72447c920b8a6c2e7187639f0a6
#
_entry.id   1399a72447c920b8a6c2e7187639f0a6
#
_cell.length_a   1.000
_cell.length_b   1.000
_cell.length_c   1.000
_cell.angle_alpha   90.00
_cell.angle_beta   90.00
_cell.angle_gamma   90.00
#
_symmetry.space_group_name_H-M   'P 1'
#
loop_
_entity.id
_entity.type
_entity.pdbx_description
1 polymer ?
#
loop_
_entity_poly.entity_id
_entity_poly.type
_entity_poly.pdbx_seq_one_letter_code
_entity_poly.pdbx_strand_id
1 'polypeptide(L)'
;MSARMSPKERAHVVLEHKEPDRIPLLEAWMSDQIISKVLQRPYKGVLDTVDFYRKLEIDFVCISFGSPRGWENKFLDERVFLDEWGRKWQYTKETKAAVGSGIVLGMYVDGTIRTPEAFHEFEFPDADAPGRMDAFETASKSIGDEYAVTGTLDEGIFQRAALMTGLKEFLISLYEKPGFARELLRKHYEFALEVGKQFLDAGAEFILVGDDIADNHGPLLSPRLYEEFVYPHHKALVQSLKKRGAKVIWDTDGNVMPILHYLLDMGIDGLHPIEPTAGMNIVELQRKYRNRLCVVGGVDVVKLLPFGSREDVEKAVVNLIKEASTGGGLIIGSSNSLHTFVPDVDKFVSNVLKYVETAHKYGVYTNTIR
;
A
#
# COMPACT_ATOMS: atom_id res chain seq x y z
N MET A 1 -8.93 21.95 26.62
CA MET A 1 -8.94 21.27 25.30
C MET A 1 -7.48 20.99 24.98
N SER A 2 -7.07 19.73 24.75
CA SER A 2 -5.73 19.44 24.22
C SER A 2 -5.61 20.13 22.86
N ALA A 3 -4.43 20.68 22.53
CA ALA A 3 -4.18 21.24 21.22
C ALA A 3 -4.48 20.17 20.15
N ARG A 4 -5.09 20.55 19.04
CA ARG A 4 -5.34 19.63 17.90
C ARG A 4 -3.98 19.21 17.34
N MET A 5 -3.72 17.90 17.28
CA MET A 5 -2.51 17.37 16.68
C MET A 5 -2.49 17.60 15.17
N SER A 6 -1.33 17.83 14.59
CA SER A 6 -1.16 17.73 13.14
C SER A 6 -1.33 16.28 12.67
N PRO A 7 -1.66 16.04 11.38
CA PRO A 7 -1.67 14.70 10.80
C PRO A 7 -0.38 13.91 11.08
N LYS A 8 0.78 14.55 10.95
CA LYS A 8 2.09 13.95 11.19
C LYS A 8 2.30 13.54 12.66
N GLU A 9 1.98 14.43 13.61
CA GLU A 9 2.04 14.11 15.04
C GLU A 9 1.11 12.93 15.38
N ARG A 10 -0.09 12.92 14.79
CA ARG A 10 -1.06 11.84 15.00
C ARG A 10 -0.56 10.50 14.46
N ALA A 11 0.11 10.52 13.30
CA ALA A 11 0.74 9.33 12.71
C ALA A 11 1.84 8.75 13.64
N HIS A 12 2.69 9.60 14.22
CA HIS A 12 3.70 9.15 15.19
C HIS A 12 3.04 8.54 16.43
N VAL A 13 2.06 9.23 17.01
CA VAL A 13 1.40 8.79 18.26
C VAL A 13 0.72 7.43 18.06
N VAL A 14 -0.01 7.22 16.95
CA VAL A 14 -0.69 5.94 16.71
C VAL A 14 0.29 4.80 16.48
N LEU A 15 1.40 5.03 15.74
CA LEU A 15 2.44 4.03 15.50
C LEU A 15 3.34 3.76 16.72
N GLU A 16 3.17 4.53 17.79
CA GLU A 16 3.68 4.24 19.13
C GLU A 16 2.65 3.51 20.01
N HIS A 17 1.55 3.05 19.42
CA HIS A 17 0.44 2.37 20.11
C HIS A 17 -0.23 3.22 21.20
N LYS A 18 -0.27 4.54 20.99
CA LYS A 18 -0.93 5.50 21.90
C LYS A 18 -2.19 6.05 21.24
N GLU A 19 -3.10 6.59 22.05
CA GLU A 19 -4.29 7.28 21.57
C GLU A 19 -3.93 8.72 21.17
N PRO A 20 -4.05 9.10 19.88
CA PRO A 20 -3.94 10.51 19.46
C PRO A 20 -5.23 11.28 19.79
N ASP A 21 -5.35 12.53 19.34
CA ASP A 21 -6.60 13.32 19.52
C ASP A 21 -7.79 12.71 18.77
N ARG A 22 -7.54 12.07 17.61
CA ARG A 22 -8.50 11.25 16.87
C ARG A 22 -7.84 10.07 16.19
N ILE A 23 -8.63 9.07 15.78
CA ILE A 23 -8.14 7.94 14.99
C ILE A 23 -7.63 8.48 13.64
N PRO A 24 -6.38 8.18 13.24
CA PRO A 24 -5.86 8.59 11.95
C PRO A 24 -6.45 7.80 10.80
N LEU A 25 -6.39 8.40 9.61
CA LEU A 25 -6.81 7.79 8.36
C LEU A 25 -5.60 7.51 7.45
N LEU A 26 -5.65 6.39 6.74
CA LEU A 26 -4.69 6.01 5.69
C LEU A 26 -5.45 5.48 4.48
N GLU A 27 -5.12 6.02 3.30
CA GLU A 27 -5.45 5.46 2.00
C GLU A 27 -4.16 5.33 1.20
N ALA A 28 -3.82 4.13 0.76
CA ALA A 28 -2.53 3.89 0.13
C ALA A 28 -2.55 4.15 -1.39
N TRP A 29 -3.44 3.51 -2.10
CA TRP A 29 -3.55 3.60 -3.56
C TRP A 29 -4.95 4.00 -3.99
N MET A 30 -5.02 4.97 -4.88
CA MET A 30 -6.27 5.43 -5.46
C MET A 30 -6.09 5.80 -6.92
N SER A 31 -7.12 5.52 -7.72
CA SER A 31 -7.07 5.89 -9.13
C SER A 31 -7.26 7.40 -9.34
N ASP A 32 -6.64 7.94 -10.38
CA ASP A 32 -6.77 9.34 -10.81
C ASP A 32 -8.23 9.77 -10.98
N GLN A 33 -9.09 8.83 -11.40
CA GLN A 33 -10.52 9.10 -11.58
C GLN A 33 -11.22 9.34 -10.23
N ILE A 34 -10.85 8.61 -9.17
CA ILE A 34 -11.37 8.84 -7.81
C ILE A 34 -10.92 10.22 -7.33
N ILE A 35 -9.63 10.53 -7.47
CA ILE A 35 -9.09 11.85 -7.13
C ILE A 35 -9.83 12.95 -7.88
N SER A 36 -9.98 12.79 -9.21
CA SER A 36 -10.68 13.77 -10.06
C SER A 36 -12.13 14.01 -9.62
N LYS A 37 -12.86 12.94 -9.28
CA LYS A 37 -14.24 13.05 -8.80
C LYS A 37 -14.34 13.73 -7.43
N VAL A 38 -13.44 13.39 -6.49
CA VAL A 38 -13.39 14.02 -5.17
C VAL A 38 -13.00 15.49 -5.29
N LEU A 39 -12.03 15.82 -6.14
CA LEU A 39 -11.59 17.22 -6.34
C LEU A 39 -12.51 18.03 -7.27
N GLN A 40 -13.41 17.36 -8.01
CA GLN A 40 -14.28 17.98 -9.03
C GLN A 40 -13.50 18.70 -10.13
N ARG A 41 -12.34 18.15 -10.50
CA ARG A 41 -11.47 18.63 -11.59
C ARG A 41 -10.62 17.47 -12.11
N PRO A 42 -10.14 17.53 -13.39
CA PRO A 42 -9.24 16.52 -13.93
C PRO A 42 -7.94 16.42 -13.13
N TYR A 43 -7.48 15.19 -12.91
CA TYR A 43 -6.17 14.91 -12.33
C TYR A 43 -5.04 15.38 -13.27
N LYS A 44 -4.01 16.02 -12.72
CA LYS A 44 -2.88 16.54 -13.47
C LYS A 44 -1.51 16.12 -12.91
N GLY A 45 -1.49 15.41 -11.79
CA GLY A 45 -0.26 14.94 -11.17
C GLY A 45 -0.28 14.97 -9.64
N VAL A 46 0.90 14.75 -9.04
CA VAL A 46 1.06 14.53 -7.60
C VAL A 46 0.47 15.63 -6.71
N LEU A 47 0.43 16.88 -7.15
CA LEU A 47 -0.21 17.97 -6.37
C LEU A 47 -1.71 17.78 -6.23
N ASP A 48 -2.39 17.14 -7.21
CA ASP A 48 -3.80 16.76 -7.05
C ASP A 48 -3.95 15.61 -6.04
N THR A 49 -2.99 14.69 -5.99
CA THR A 49 -2.92 13.67 -4.94
C THR A 49 -2.79 14.33 -3.57
N VAL A 50 -1.90 15.30 -3.40
CA VAL A 50 -1.74 16.08 -2.18
C VAL A 50 -3.05 16.82 -1.80
N ASP A 51 -3.70 17.46 -2.78
CA ASP A 51 -4.97 18.16 -2.55
C ASP A 51 -6.12 17.22 -2.16
N PHE A 52 -6.12 15.98 -2.68
CA PHE A 52 -7.06 14.95 -2.27
C PHE A 52 -6.90 14.61 -0.78
N TYR A 53 -5.69 14.32 -0.34
CA TYR A 53 -5.40 14.03 1.06
C TYR A 53 -5.75 15.21 1.98
N ARG A 54 -5.36 16.42 1.59
CA ARG A 54 -5.68 17.64 2.32
C ARG A 54 -7.19 17.89 2.43
N LYS A 55 -7.91 17.72 1.31
CA LYS A 55 -9.38 17.90 1.27
C LYS A 55 -10.12 16.94 2.17
N LEU A 56 -9.64 15.70 2.27
CA LEU A 56 -10.27 14.66 3.08
C LEU A 56 -9.66 14.56 4.50
N GLU A 57 -8.69 15.40 4.83
CA GLU A 57 -7.93 15.37 6.10
C GLU A 57 -7.42 13.94 6.43
N ILE A 58 -6.95 13.19 5.42
CA ILE A 58 -6.33 11.87 5.59
C ILE A 58 -4.89 12.09 6.04
N ASP A 59 -4.47 11.40 7.10
CA ASP A 59 -3.23 11.70 7.83
C ASP A 59 -1.97 11.22 7.12
N PHE A 60 -2.03 10.05 6.51
CA PHE A 60 -0.91 9.46 5.75
C PHE A 60 -1.05 9.78 4.27
N VAL A 61 -0.05 10.47 3.72
CA VAL A 61 0.02 10.85 2.31
C VAL A 61 0.96 9.88 1.61
N CYS A 62 0.41 8.80 1.08
CA CYS A 62 1.16 7.73 0.45
C CYS A 62 1.58 8.12 -0.99
N ILE A 63 2.89 8.13 -1.25
CA ILE A 63 3.47 8.49 -2.54
C ILE A 63 4.46 7.43 -2.97
N SER A 64 4.17 6.80 -4.11
CA SER A 64 5.04 5.79 -4.72
C SER A 64 6.27 6.40 -5.38
N PHE A 65 7.33 5.60 -5.51
CA PHE A 65 8.44 5.97 -6.39
C PHE A 65 7.98 5.91 -7.86
N GLY A 66 8.58 6.76 -8.69
CA GLY A 66 8.26 6.83 -10.12
C GLY A 66 9.12 5.92 -10.99
N SER A 67 8.75 5.83 -12.28
CA SER A 67 9.65 5.33 -13.32
C SER A 67 10.79 6.33 -13.58
N PRO A 68 11.90 5.90 -14.22
CA PRO A 68 12.95 6.81 -14.65
C PRO A 68 12.39 7.95 -15.49
N ARG A 69 12.95 9.16 -15.34
CA ARG A 69 12.53 10.32 -16.12
C ARG A 69 12.71 10.07 -17.62
N GLY A 70 11.62 10.23 -18.38
CA GLY A 70 11.60 9.96 -19.82
C GLY A 70 11.40 8.49 -20.16
N TRP A 71 11.11 7.63 -19.17
CA TRP A 71 10.74 6.24 -19.43
C TRP A 71 9.41 6.17 -20.18
N GLU A 72 9.38 5.33 -21.20
CA GLU A 72 8.16 5.00 -21.94
C GLU A 72 7.99 3.49 -22.01
N ASN A 73 6.77 3.01 -21.76
CA ASN A 73 6.44 1.60 -21.86
C ASN A 73 6.65 1.11 -23.32
N LYS A 74 7.20 -0.11 -23.47
CA LYS A 74 7.42 -0.72 -24.76
C LYS A 74 6.12 -1.37 -25.27
N PHE A 75 5.43 -0.69 -26.17
CA PHE A 75 4.19 -1.22 -26.79
C PHE A 75 4.50 -2.38 -27.74
N LEU A 76 3.77 -3.49 -27.56
CA LEU A 76 3.79 -4.66 -28.45
C LEU A 76 2.66 -4.57 -29.49
N ASP A 77 1.54 -3.96 -29.12
CA ASP A 77 0.42 -3.58 -29.98
C ASP A 77 -0.30 -2.33 -29.39
N GLU A 78 -1.47 -1.97 -29.90
CA GLU A 78 -2.22 -0.78 -29.47
C GLU A 78 -2.65 -0.79 -27.99
N ARG A 79 -2.64 -1.95 -27.33
CA ARG A 79 -3.15 -2.14 -25.97
C ARG A 79 -2.23 -2.93 -25.06
N VAL A 80 -1.27 -3.66 -25.62
CA VAL A 80 -0.36 -4.52 -24.89
C VAL A 80 1.03 -3.89 -24.84
N PHE A 81 1.60 -3.80 -23.65
CA PHE A 81 2.92 -3.21 -23.47
C PHE A 81 3.76 -3.99 -22.45
N LEU A 82 5.06 -3.77 -22.48
CA LEU A 82 5.99 -4.15 -21.43
C LEU A 82 6.37 -2.91 -20.62
N ASP A 83 6.37 -3.06 -19.31
CA ASP A 83 6.90 -2.06 -18.39
C ASP A 83 8.43 -2.19 -18.19
N GLU A 84 9.01 -1.36 -17.33
CA GLU A 84 10.44 -1.38 -17.04
C GLU A 84 10.94 -2.70 -16.40
N TRP A 85 10.02 -3.51 -15.85
CA TRP A 85 10.29 -4.82 -15.23
C TRP A 85 10.15 -5.98 -16.21
N GLY A 86 9.92 -5.72 -17.51
CA GLY A 86 9.64 -6.74 -18.50
C GLY A 86 8.30 -7.46 -18.30
N ARG A 87 7.39 -6.89 -17.51
CA ARG A 87 6.06 -7.44 -17.30
C ARG A 87 5.13 -7.01 -18.41
N LYS A 88 4.29 -7.95 -18.85
CA LYS A 88 3.31 -7.73 -19.89
C LYS A 88 1.99 -7.27 -19.31
N TRP A 89 1.52 -6.13 -19.75
CA TRP A 89 0.27 -5.49 -19.35
C TRP A 89 -0.64 -5.27 -20.53
N GLN A 90 -1.95 -5.23 -20.29
CA GLN A 90 -2.95 -4.94 -21.31
C GLN A 90 -3.92 -3.87 -20.83
N TYR A 91 -4.12 -2.83 -21.63
CA TYR A 91 -5.19 -1.87 -21.39
C TYR A 91 -6.55 -2.48 -21.66
N THR A 92 -7.48 -2.34 -20.73
CA THR A 92 -8.91 -2.56 -20.99
C THR A 92 -9.48 -1.35 -21.75
N LYS A 93 -10.73 -1.44 -22.21
CA LYS A 93 -11.39 -0.28 -22.84
C LYS A 93 -11.50 0.90 -21.88
N GLU A 94 -11.76 0.61 -20.61
CA GLU A 94 -11.92 1.57 -19.52
C GLU A 94 -10.58 2.22 -19.17
N THR A 95 -9.50 1.44 -19.08
CA THR A 95 -8.16 1.96 -18.78
C THR A 95 -7.56 2.73 -19.95
N LYS A 96 -7.89 2.38 -21.22
CA LYS A 96 -7.44 3.16 -22.38
C LYS A 96 -8.02 4.58 -22.39
N ALA A 97 -9.23 4.78 -21.87
CA ALA A 97 -9.84 6.09 -21.75
C ALA A 97 -9.16 6.98 -20.69
N ALA A 98 -8.42 6.39 -19.77
CA ALA A 98 -7.66 7.07 -18.72
C ALA A 98 -6.20 7.39 -19.11
N VAL A 99 -5.76 6.99 -20.32
CA VAL A 99 -4.41 7.30 -20.85
C VAL A 99 -4.27 8.82 -21.00
N GLY A 100 -3.42 9.40 -20.20
CA GLY A 100 -3.20 10.86 -20.16
C GLY A 100 -3.20 11.43 -18.75
N SER A 101 -3.62 10.65 -17.76
CA SER A 101 -3.67 11.05 -16.34
C SER A 101 -2.41 10.64 -15.52
N GLY A 102 -1.49 9.87 -16.08
CA GLY A 102 -0.19 9.53 -15.45
C GLY A 102 -0.10 8.13 -14.85
N ILE A 103 -1.16 7.57 -14.28
CA ILE A 103 -1.19 6.18 -13.82
C ILE A 103 -2.22 5.42 -14.64
N VAL A 104 -1.76 4.70 -15.64
CA VAL A 104 -2.62 3.82 -16.42
C VAL A 104 -2.50 2.41 -15.86
N LEU A 105 -3.49 2.01 -15.12
CA LEU A 105 -3.62 0.64 -14.65
C LEU A 105 -3.97 -0.27 -15.83
N GLY A 106 -2.96 -0.91 -16.44
CA GLY A 106 -3.18 -2.08 -17.27
C GLY A 106 -3.57 -3.27 -16.39
N MET A 107 -4.23 -4.26 -16.99
CA MET A 107 -4.34 -5.57 -16.36
C MET A 107 -3.04 -6.33 -16.60
N TYR A 108 -2.45 -6.88 -15.55
CA TYR A 108 -1.32 -7.79 -15.69
C TYR A 108 -1.72 -9.00 -16.53
N VAL A 109 -0.88 -9.35 -17.51
CA VAL A 109 -1.09 -10.47 -18.39
C VAL A 109 -0.13 -11.60 -18.07
N ASP A 110 1.18 -11.29 -18.00
CA ASP A 110 2.22 -12.31 -17.79
C ASP A 110 3.60 -11.69 -17.52
N GLY A 111 4.51 -12.50 -16.96
CA GLY A 111 5.93 -12.20 -16.88
C GLY A 111 6.70 -12.73 -18.10
N THR A 112 7.79 -12.08 -18.46
CA THR A 112 8.59 -12.50 -19.63
C THR A 112 9.96 -13.08 -19.27
N ILE A 113 10.43 -12.88 -18.04
CA ILE A 113 11.78 -13.30 -17.60
C ILE A 113 11.69 -14.62 -16.86
N ARG A 114 11.74 -15.75 -17.60
CA ARG A 114 11.43 -17.10 -17.08
C ARG A 114 12.63 -18.02 -16.89
N THR A 115 13.81 -17.60 -17.32
CA THR A 115 15.01 -18.42 -17.23
C THR A 115 16.18 -17.60 -16.69
N PRO A 116 17.20 -18.24 -16.10
CA PRO A 116 18.42 -17.56 -15.68
C PRO A 116 19.07 -16.75 -16.81
N GLU A 117 19.12 -17.33 -18.02
CA GLU A 117 19.72 -16.69 -19.20
C GLU A 117 18.98 -15.41 -19.57
N ALA A 118 17.63 -15.48 -19.67
CA ALA A 118 16.80 -14.30 -19.93
C ALA A 118 16.94 -13.23 -18.85
N PHE A 119 17.15 -13.64 -17.60
CA PHE A 119 17.37 -12.70 -16.50
C PHE A 119 18.73 -12.02 -16.57
N HIS A 120 19.78 -12.75 -16.95
CA HIS A 120 21.13 -12.20 -17.10
C HIS A 120 21.27 -11.27 -18.33
N GLU A 121 20.42 -11.49 -19.35
CA GLU A 121 20.34 -10.61 -20.53
C GLU A 121 19.43 -9.39 -20.31
N PHE A 122 18.58 -9.43 -19.28
CA PHE A 122 17.65 -8.35 -18.98
C PHE A 122 18.37 -7.19 -18.27
N GLU A 123 18.18 -5.99 -18.79
CA GLU A 123 18.62 -4.76 -18.13
C GLU A 123 17.72 -4.46 -16.93
N PHE A 124 18.20 -4.89 -15.74
CA PHE A 124 17.44 -4.73 -14.50
C PHE A 124 17.28 -3.23 -14.15
N PRO A 125 16.08 -2.78 -13.73
CA PRO A 125 15.84 -1.39 -13.41
C PRO A 125 16.84 -0.81 -12.41
N ASP A 126 17.32 0.38 -12.72
CA ASP A 126 18.21 1.13 -11.84
C ASP A 126 17.41 1.86 -10.75
N ALA A 127 17.70 1.56 -9.49
CA ALA A 127 17.08 2.21 -8.35
C ALA A 127 17.43 3.69 -8.24
N ASP A 128 18.63 4.09 -8.71
CA ASP A 128 19.14 5.46 -8.66
C ASP A 128 18.76 6.29 -9.89
N ALA A 129 17.95 5.73 -10.80
CA ALA A 129 17.57 6.44 -12.02
C ALA A 129 16.88 7.78 -11.72
N PRO A 130 17.29 8.87 -12.41
CA PRO A 130 16.67 10.19 -12.20
C PRO A 130 15.17 10.16 -12.42
N GLY A 131 14.41 10.83 -11.54
CA GLY A 131 12.95 10.93 -11.63
C GLY A 131 12.20 10.04 -10.64
N ARG A 132 12.83 9.00 -10.07
CA ARG A 132 12.16 8.08 -9.14
C ARG A 132 11.58 8.78 -7.91
N MET A 133 12.25 9.81 -7.40
CA MET A 133 11.81 10.54 -6.21
C MET A 133 11.05 11.83 -6.52
N ASP A 134 10.90 12.23 -7.78
CA ASP A 134 10.31 13.54 -8.18
C ASP A 134 8.92 13.77 -7.54
N ALA A 135 8.05 12.75 -7.55
CA ALA A 135 6.70 12.82 -6.98
C ALA A 135 6.75 12.95 -5.46
N PHE A 136 7.57 12.12 -4.79
CA PHE A 136 7.72 12.15 -3.34
C PHE A 136 8.29 13.49 -2.85
N GLU A 137 9.35 13.97 -3.47
CA GLU A 137 9.95 15.27 -3.12
C GLU A 137 8.97 16.43 -3.32
N THR A 138 8.17 16.38 -4.40
CA THR A 138 7.15 17.40 -4.67
C THR A 138 6.07 17.39 -3.57
N ALA A 139 5.57 16.22 -3.20
CA ALA A 139 4.59 16.09 -2.12
C ALA A 139 5.18 16.51 -0.78
N SER A 140 6.38 16.03 -0.44
CA SER A 140 7.07 16.35 0.82
C SER A 140 7.30 17.86 0.97
N LYS A 141 7.76 18.55 -0.09
CA LYS A 141 7.91 20.02 -0.10
C LYS A 141 6.57 20.76 0.07
N SER A 142 5.47 20.19 -0.41
CA SER A 142 4.14 20.85 -0.37
C SER A 142 3.42 20.70 0.97
N ILE A 143 3.59 19.58 1.68
CA ILE A 143 2.72 19.20 2.81
C ILE A 143 3.46 18.46 3.95
N GLY A 144 4.76 18.14 3.76
CA GLY A 144 5.53 17.28 4.67
C GLY A 144 5.78 17.84 6.07
N ASP A 145 5.64 19.14 6.28
CA ASP A 145 5.73 19.75 7.62
C ASP A 145 4.52 19.41 8.49
N GLU A 146 3.35 19.19 7.86
CA GLU A 146 2.07 19.01 8.54
C GLU A 146 1.56 17.57 8.47
N TYR A 147 1.76 16.89 7.34
CA TYR A 147 1.24 15.55 7.04
C TYR A 147 2.32 14.47 7.09
N ALA A 148 1.91 13.24 7.36
CA ALA A 148 2.79 12.07 7.31
C ALA A 148 3.01 11.62 5.85
N VAL A 149 3.90 12.33 5.12
CA VAL A 149 4.25 11.91 3.75
C VAL A 149 5.01 10.60 3.84
N THR A 150 4.40 9.56 3.26
CA THR A 150 4.82 8.16 3.38
C THR A 150 5.38 7.69 2.04
N GLY A 151 6.64 7.28 2.03
CA GLY A 151 7.25 6.65 0.85
C GLY A 151 6.69 5.25 0.64
N THR A 152 6.22 4.95 -0.56
CA THR A 152 5.57 3.67 -0.86
C THR A 152 6.42 2.82 -1.78
N LEU A 153 6.86 1.66 -1.27
CA LEU A 153 7.56 0.62 -2.02
C LEU A 153 6.50 -0.34 -2.59
N ASP A 154 6.00 -0.01 -3.78
CA ASP A 154 4.99 -0.83 -4.45
C ASP A 154 5.57 -2.17 -4.89
N GLU A 155 4.80 -3.23 -4.78
CA GLU A 155 5.11 -4.58 -5.24
C GLU A 155 6.42 -5.18 -4.68
N GLY A 156 6.90 -4.69 -3.58
CA GLY A 156 7.98 -5.20 -2.75
C GLY A 156 9.06 -6.05 -3.41
N ILE A 157 9.26 -7.24 -2.87
CA ILE A 157 10.30 -8.18 -3.28
C ILE A 157 9.71 -9.41 -3.96
N PHE A 158 8.77 -10.09 -3.29
CA PHE A 158 8.15 -11.32 -3.78
C PHE A 158 7.22 -11.06 -4.95
N GLN A 159 6.29 -10.13 -4.79
CA GLN A 159 5.28 -9.84 -5.81
C GLN A 159 5.95 -9.40 -7.12
N ARG A 160 6.93 -8.50 -7.06
CA ARG A 160 7.66 -8.04 -8.25
C ARG A 160 8.44 -9.15 -8.92
N ALA A 161 9.15 -10.00 -8.17
CA ALA A 161 9.85 -11.18 -8.72
C ALA A 161 8.86 -12.16 -9.37
N ALA A 162 7.73 -12.41 -8.71
CA ALA A 162 6.69 -13.30 -9.22
C ALA A 162 6.01 -12.75 -10.48
N LEU A 163 5.71 -11.45 -10.53
CA LEU A 163 5.09 -10.84 -11.72
C LEU A 163 6.08 -10.70 -12.88
N MET A 164 7.37 -10.45 -12.61
CA MET A 164 8.40 -10.40 -13.64
C MET A 164 8.58 -11.74 -14.36
N THR A 165 8.42 -12.84 -13.63
CA THR A 165 8.64 -14.23 -14.12
C THR A 165 7.33 -14.86 -14.64
N GLY A 166 6.21 -14.46 -14.08
CA GLY A 166 4.93 -15.15 -14.07
C GLY A 166 4.76 -15.90 -12.75
N LEU A 167 3.66 -15.64 -12.02
CA LEU A 167 3.45 -16.20 -10.67
C LEU A 167 3.63 -17.73 -10.63
N LYS A 168 3.02 -18.45 -11.57
CA LYS A 168 3.13 -19.90 -11.64
C LYS A 168 4.56 -20.35 -11.87
N GLU A 169 5.25 -19.75 -12.82
CA GLU A 169 6.62 -20.04 -13.19
C GLU A 169 7.58 -19.73 -12.05
N PHE A 170 7.34 -18.62 -11.34
CA PHE A 170 8.11 -18.28 -10.15
C PHE A 170 7.95 -19.34 -9.05
N LEU A 171 6.71 -19.75 -8.74
CA LEU A 171 6.43 -20.76 -7.72
C LEU A 171 7.07 -22.12 -8.07
N ILE A 172 7.06 -22.52 -9.34
CA ILE A 172 7.75 -23.73 -9.82
C ILE A 172 9.26 -23.58 -9.66
N SER A 173 9.82 -22.41 -9.94
CA SER A 173 11.27 -22.16 -9.86
C SER A 173 11.84 -22.32 -8.45
N LEU A 174 11.04 -22.15 -7.40
CA LEU A 174 11.45 -22.40 -6.02
C LEU A 174 11.88 -23.85 -5.78
N TYR A 175 11.32 -24.79 -6.54
CA TYR A 175 11.65 -26.21 -6.47
C TYR A 175 12.65 -26.64 -7.54
N GLU A 176 12.44 -26.23 -8.78
CA GLU A 176 13.19 -26.72 -9.92
C GLU A 176 14.48 -25.93 -10.18
N LYS A 177 14.49 -24.63 -9.85
CA LYS A 177 15.59 -23.70 -10.08
C LYS A 177 15.84 -22.79 -8.87
N PRO A 178 16.07 -23.34 -7.66
CA PRO A 178 16.13 -22.54 -6.42
C PRO A 178 17.24 -21.47 -6.45
N GLY A 179 18.32 -21.70 -7.17
CA GLY A 179 19.38 -20.69 -7.36
C GLY A 179 18.86 -19.44 -8.10
N PHE A 180 18.11 -19.64 -9.17
CA PHE A 180 17.49 -18.56 -9.93
C PHE A 180 16.45 -17.80 -9.10
N ALA A 181 15.57 -18.50 -8.38
CA ALA A 181 14.59 -17.86 -7.51
C ALA A 181 15.26 -17.00 -6.42
N ARG A 182 16.36 -17.50 -5.81
CA ARG A 182 17.11 -16.70 -4.80
C ARG A 182 17.78 -15.48 -5.43
N GLU A 183 18.29 -15.59 -6.65
CA GLU A 183 18.91 -14.46 -7.35
C GLU A 183 17.87 -13.38 -7.70
N LEU A 184 16.70 -13.76 -8.22
CA LEU A 184 15.57 -12.85 -8.45
C LEU A 184 15.19 -12.09 -7.17
N LEU A 185 14.93 -12.82 -6.09
CA LEU A 185 14.54 -12.22 -4.81
C LEU A 185 15.61 -11.27 -4.26
N ARG A 186 16.90 -11.67 -4.35
CA ARG A 186 18.01 -10.82 -3.93
C ARG A 186 18.08 -9.52 -4.72
N LYS A 187 17.94 -9.56 -6.03
CA LYS A 187 17.97 -8.37 -6.90
C LYS A 187 16.81 -7.41 -6.59
N HIS A 188 15.61 -7.95 -6.37
CA HIS A 188 14.46 -7.14 -5.99
C HIS A 188 14.59 -6.56 -4.58
N TYR A 189 15.21 -7.31 -3.66
CA TYR A 189 15.55 -6.80 -2.33
C TYR A 189 16.55 -5.64 -2.43
N GLU A 190 17.63 -5.76 -3.22
CA GLU A 190 18.63 -4.72 -3.41
C GLU A 190 17.99 -3.44 -3.94
N PHE A 191 17.12 -3.57 -4.95
CA PHE A 191 16.36 -2.46 -5.49
C PHE A 191 15.44 -1.80 -4.45
N ALA A 192 14.60 -2.60 -3.77
CA ALA A 192 13.68 -2.09 -2.77
C ALA A 192 14.41 -1.40 -1.60
N LEU A 193 15.55 -1.95 -1.18
CA LEU A 193 16.37 -1.36 -0.15
C LEU A 193 16.94 0.01 -0.59
N GLU A 194 17.40 0.12 -1.82
CA GLU A 194 17.98 1.38 -2.32
C GLU A 194 16.91 2.46 -2.47
N VAL A 195 15.77 2.14 -3.09
CA VAL A 195 14.63 3.06 -3.16
C VAL A 195 14.13 3.47 -1.77
N GLY A 196 14.06 2.51 -0.84
CA GLY A 196 13.69 2.80 0.55
C GLY A 196 14.66 3.78 1.23
N LYS A 197 15.97 3.65 0.99
CA LYS A 197 16.97 4.62 1.48
C LYS A 197 16.76 6.01 0.87
N GLN A 198 16.49 6.09 -0.43
CA GLN A 198 16.25 7.37 -1.10
C GLN A 198 15.04 8.09 -0.53
N PHE A 199 13.94 7.39 -0.22
CA PHE A 199 12.82 7.99 0.51
C PHE A 199 13.25 8.60 1.83
N LEU A 200 14.08 7.88 2.62
CA LEU A 200 14.56 8.37 3.90
C LEU A 200 15.53 9.56 3.73
N ASP A 201 16.37 9.54 2.70
CA ASP A 201 17.27 10.66 2.36
C ASP A 201 16.48 11.89 1.88
N ALA A 202 15.33 11.69 1.24
CA ALA A 202 14.38 12.73 0.87
C ALA A 202 13.48 13.20 2.04
N GLY A 203 13.69 12.69 3.26
CA GLY A 203 13.02 13.13 4.48
C GLY A 203 11.77 12.32 4.86
N ALA A 204 11.55 11.14 4.28
CA ALA A 204 10.49 10.25 4.75
C ALA A 204 10.76 9.76 6.18
N GLU A 205 9.73 9.78 7.02
CA GLU A 205 9.75 9.17 8.35
C GLU A 205 8.91 7.89 8.38
N PHE A 206 8.05 7.73 7.37
CA PHE A 206 7.11 6.62 7.22
C PHE A 206 7.35 5.93 5.88
N ILE A 207 7.42 4.60 5.90
CA ILE A 207 7.54 3.77 4.70
C ILE A 207 6.41 2.74 4.72
N LEU A 208 5.66 2.67 3.64
CA LEU A 208 4.71 1.61 3.37
C LEU A 208 5.34 0.63 2.38
N VAL A 209 5.48 -0.63 2.79
CA VAL A 209 6.04 -1.69 1.93
C VAL A 209 4.90 -2.58 1.47
N GLY A 210 4.54 -2.47 0.19
CA GLY A 210 3.52 -3.32 -0.42
C GLY A 210 4.17 -4.56 -1.05
N ASP A 211 3.77 -5.75 -0.62
CA ASP A 211 4.24 -7.01 -1.18
C ASP A 211 3.20 -8.12 -0.97
N ASP A 212 2.37 -8.39 -1.99
CA ASP A 212 1.27 -9.35 -1.90
C ASP A 212 1.77 -10.78 -1.85
N ILE A 213 1.71 -11.37 -0.66
CA ILE A 213 2.19 -12.72 -0.36
C ILE A 213 1.07 -13.70 -0.03
N ALA A 214 -0.18 -13.25 -0.08
CA ALA A 214 -1.36 -14.07 0.24
C ALA A 214 -2.53 -13.75 -0.70
N ASP A 215 -3.51 -14.63 -0.69
CA ASP A 215 -4.85 -14.43 -1.25
C ASP A 215 -5.94 -14.66 -0.18
N ASN A 216 -7.21 -14.70 -0.57
CA ASN A 216 -8.32 -14.91 0.37
C ASN A 216 -8.28 -16.26 1.10
N HIS A 217 -7.49 -17.23 0.63
CA HIS A 217 -7.38 -18.57 1.20
C HIS A 217 -6.17 -18.74 2.10
N GLY A 218 -5.16 -17.88 1.96
CA GLY A 218 -3.93 -17.91 2.72
C GLY A 218 -2.69 -17.51 1.92
N PRO A 219 -1.48 -17.74 2.47
CA PRO A 219 -0.24 -17.42 1.79
C PRO A 219 -0.09 -18.18 0.45
N LEU A 220 0.41 -17.49 -0.57
CA LEU A 220 0.73 -18.06 -1.89
C LEU A 220 1.86 -19.10 -1.82
N LEU A 221 2.67 -19.03 -0.76
CA LEU A 221 3.73 -19.97 -0.43
C LEU A 221 3.39 -20.73 0.85
N SER A 222 3.82 -22.00 0.95
CA SER A 222 3.79 -22.65 2.26
C SER A 222 4.64 -21.84 3.27
N PRO A 223 4.32 -21.84 4.57
CA PRO A 223 5.12 -21.14 5.58
C PRO A 223 6.62 -21.51 5.51
N ARG A 224 6.94 -22.77 5.20
CA ARG A 224 8.33 -23.22 5.02
C ARG A 224 9.03 -22.55 3.85
N LEU A 225 8.38 -22.47 2.69
CA LEU A 225 8.97 -21.81 1.52
C LEU A 225 9.09 -20.31 1.72
N TYR A 226 8.11 -19.71 2.37
CA TYR A 226 8.17 -18.30 2.76
C TYR A 226 9.38 -18.04 3.67
N GLU A 227 9.55 -18.85 4.73
CA GLU A 227 10.69 -18.76 5.65
C GLU A 227 12.05 -18.95 4.95
N GLU A 228 12.11 -19.90 4.02
CA GLU A 228 13.36 -20.24 3.34
C GLU A 228 13.78 -19.22 2.29
N PHE A 229 12.84 -18.70 1.50
CA PHE A 229 13.15 -17.90 0.30
C PHE A 229 12.87 -16.41 0.47
N VAL A 230 11.76 -16.04 1.08
CA VAL A 230 11.23 -14.66 1.03
C VAL A 230 11.48 -13.91 2.33
N TYR A 231 11.13 -14.51 3.45
CA TYR A 231 11.22 -13.89 4.78
C TYR A 231 12.59 -13.30 5.12
N PRO A 232 13.74 -13.90 4.78
CA PRO A 232 15.05 -13.31 5.08
C PRO A 232 15.23 -11.93 4.43
N HIS A 233 14.73 -11.76 3.19
CA HIS A 233 14.80 -10.49 2.46
C HIS A 233 13.83 -9.45 3.03
N HIS A 234 12.60 -9.85 3.34
CA HIS A 234 11.60 -8.99 3.99
C HIS A 234 12.11 -8.48 5.33
N LYS A 235 12.63 -9.38 6.18
CA LYS A 235 13.21 -9.02 7.48
C LYS A 235 14.38 -8.06 7.34
N ALA A 236 15.29 -8.34 6.41
CA ALA A 236 16.45 -7.49 6.16
C ALA A 236 16.04 -6.09 5.68
N LEU A 237 15.03 -5.99 4.80
CA LEU A 237 14.49 -4.70 4.33
C LEU A 237 13.91 -3.89 5.51
N VAL A 238 12.96 -4.47 6.24
CA VAL A 238 12.30 -3.80 7.37
C VAL A 238 13.33 -3.35 8.40
N GLN A 239 14.24 -4.23 8.81
CA GLN A 239 15.27 -3.90 9.80
C GLN A 239 16.23 -2.81 9.32
N SER A 240 16.59 -2.79 8.03
CA SER A 240 17.45 -1.76 7.44
C SER A 240 16.78 -0.39 7.45
N LEU A 241 15.50 -0.32 7.08
CA LEU A 241 14.73 0.91 7.12
C LEU A 241 14.54 1.41 8.56
N LYS A 242 14.17 0.52 9.49
CA LYS A 242 13.99 0.87 10.91
C LYS A 242 15.29 1.30 11.58
N LYS A 243 16.44 0.73 11.22
CA LYS A 243 17.75 1.16 11.71
C LYS A 243 18.07 2.61 11.36
N ARG A 244 17.47 3.13 10.30
CA ARG A 244 17.55 4.54 9.88
C ARG A 244 16.43 5.41 10.46
N GLY A 245 15.61 4.87 11.36
CA GLY A 245 14.55 5.60 12.07
C GLY A 245 13.16 5.52 11.44
N ALA A 246 12.98 4.81 10.34
CA ALA A 246 11.68 4.70 9.69
C ALA A 246 10.64 3.99 10.58
N LYS A 247 9.40 4.46 10.51
CA LYS A 247 8.20 3.70 10.86
C LYS A 247 7.75 2.92 9.63
N VAL A 248 7.60 1.60 9.76
CA VAL A 248 7.30 0.71 8.62
C VAL A 248 5.91 0.11 8.76
N ILE A 249 5.04 0.43 7.82
CA ILE A 249 3.75 -0.23 7.62
C ILE A 249 3.94 -1.27 6.52
N TRP A 250 3.60 -2.52 6.83
CA TRP A 250 3.61 -3.60 5.84
C TRP A 250 2.24 -3.71 5.19
N ASP A 251 2.22 -3.72 3.88
CA ASP A 251 1.02 -3.89 3.08
C ASP A 251 1.06 -5.22 2.33
N THR A 252 0.00 -6.00 2.47
CA THR A 252 -0.19 -7.26 1.75
C THR A 252 -1.65 -7.66 1.81
N ASP A 253 -2.23 -7.90 0.65
CA ASP A 253 -3.59 -8.39 0.52
C ASP A 253 -3.74 -9.82 1.06
N GLY A 254 -4.97 -10.20 1.35
CA GLY A 254 -5.35 -11.57 1.66
C GLY A 254 -5.17 -12.01 3.12
N ASN A 255 -5.23 -13.31 3.33
CA ASN A 255 -5.16 -13.92 4.67
C ASN A 255 -3.73 -14.30 5.05
N VAL A 256 -3.07 -13.45 5.82
CA VAL A 256 -1.70 -13.68 6.30
C VAL A 256 -1.62 -14.36 7.67
N MET A 257 -2.73 -14.79 8.25
CA MET A 257 -2.74 -15.40 9.59
C MET A 257 -1.75 -16.56 9.77
N PRO A 258 -1.55 -17.47 8.79
CA PRO A 258 -0.57 -18.55 8.91
C PRO A 258 0.89 -18.10 9.03
N ILE A 259 1.21 -16.91 8.52
CA ILE A 259 2.58 -16.34 8.50
C ILE A 259 2.71 -15.04 9.32
N LEU A 260 1.65 -14.62 10.00
CA LEU A 260 1.63 -13.36 10.78
C LEU A 260 2.77 -13.28 11.81
N HIS A 261 3.18 -14.41 12.38
CA HIS A 261 4.29 -14.46 13.32
C HIS A 261 5.62 -14.03 12.70
N TYR A 262 5.86 -14.29 11.40
CA TYR A 262 7.03 -13.79 10.68
C TYR A 262 6.94 -12.27 10.46
N LEU A 263 5.75 -11.74 10.09
CA LEU A 263 5.54 -10.30 9.92
C LEU A 263 5.81 -9.55 11.24
N LEU A 264 5.32 -10.10 12.35
CA LEU A 264 5.61 -9.55 13.68
C LEU A 264 7.09 -9.62 14.07
N ASP A 265 7.79 -10.70 13.67
CA ASP A 265 9.23 -10.88 13.96
C ASP A 265 10.12 -9.95 13.13
N MET A 266 9.68 -9.51 11.95
CA MET A 266 10.36 -8.46 11.17
C MET A 266 10.40 -7.12 11.93
N GLY A 267 9.44 -6.88 12.84
CA GLY A 267 9.33 -5.67 13.63
C GLY A 267 8.61 -4.53 12.91
N ILE A 268 7.64 -4.85 12.05
CA ILE A 268 6.77 -3.84 11.43
C ILE A 268 5.97 -3.07 12.47
N ASP A 269 5.68 -1.80 12.21
CA ASP A 269 4.90 -0.94 13.10
C ASP A 269 3.39 -1.04 12.82
N GLY A 270 3.00 -1.35 11.58
CA GLY A 270 1.61 -1.52 11.17
C GLY A 270 1.43 -2.59 10.10
N LEU A 271 0.22 -3.14 9.98
CA LEU A 271 -0.20 -4.09 8.94
C LEU A 271 -1.42 -3.56 8.21
N HIS A 272 -1.33 -3.44 6.91
CA HIS A 272 -2.35 -2.98 5.95
C HIS A 272 -2.46 -3.98 4.77
N PRO A 273 -3.61 -4.12 4.14
CA PRO A 273 -4.92 -3.85 4.71
C PRO A 273 -5.39 -5.05 5.54
N ILE A 274 -6.21 -4.79 6.54
CA ILE A 274 -6.92 -5.89 7.18
C ILE A 274 -8.22 -6.13 6.42
N GLU A 275 -8.25 -7.22 5.64
CA GLU A 275 -9.36 -7.55 4.73
C GLU A 275 -10.41 -8.48 5.37
N PRO A 276 -11.64 -7.98 5.65
CA PRO A 276 -12.71 -8.83 6.16
C PRO A 276 -13.10 -9.96 5.19
N THR A 277 -13.02 -9.71 3.88
CA THR A 277 -13.34 -10.69 2.82
C THR A 277 -12.34 -11.84 2.73
N ALA A 278 -11.11 -11.64 3.20
CA ALA A 278 -10.09 -12.68 3.36
C ALA A 278 -10.16 -13.40 4.73
N GLY A 279 -11.19 -13.12 5.55
CA GLY A 279 -11.32 -13.70 6.88
C GLY A 279 -10.41 -13.06 7.94
N MET A 280 -9.82 -11.91 7.64
CA MET A 280 -9.02 -11.15 8.61
C MET A 280 -9.95 -10.30 9.48
N ASN A 281 -9.88 -10.47 10.81
CA ASN A 281 -10.71 -9.72 11.75
C ASN A 281 -9.90 -8.62 12.44
N ILE A 282 -10.12 -7.38 12.03
CA ILE A 282 -9.39 -6.21 12.55
C ILE A 282 -9.60 -6.02 14.06
N VAL A 283 -10.78 -6.31 14.60
CA VAL A 283 -11.09 -6.18 16.04
C VAL A 283 -10.31 -7.21 16.85
N GLU A 284 -10.25 -8.45 16.37
CA GLU A 284 -9.49 -9.52 17.04
C GLU A 284 -7.99 -9.23 17.00
N LEU A 285 -7.45 -8.82 15.84
CA LEU A 285 -6.06 -8.45 15.69
C LEU A 285 -5.70 -7.27 16.59
N GLN A 286 -6.52 -6.23 16.61
CA GLN A 286 -6.35 -5.07 17.48
C GLN A 286 -6.31 -5.47 18.96
N ARG A 287 -7.26 -6.27 19.44
CA ARG A 287 -7.29 -6.73 20.82
C ARG A 287 -6.06 -7.55 21.20
N LYS A 288 -5.60 -8.41 20.28
CA LYS A 288 -4.48 -9.33 20.52
C LYS A 288 -3.11 -8.66 20.45
N TYR A 289 -2.95 -7.69 19.54
CA TYR A 289 -1.62 -7.15 19.20
C TYR A 289 -1.47 -5.63 19.40
N ARG A 290 -2.46 -4.92 19.97
CA ARG A 290 -2.49 -3.45 20.07
C ARG A 290 -1.25 -2.76 20.62
N ASN A 291 -0.48 -3.45 21.46
CA ASN A 291 0.78 -2.91 22.03
C ASN A 291 2.01 -3.31 21.20
N ARG A 292 1.83 -3.92 20.04
CA ARG A 292 2.90 -4.48 19.22
C ARG A 292 2.72 -4.21 17.73
N LEU A 293 1.48 -4.05 17.27
CA LEU A 293 1.14 -3.89 15.87
C LEU A 293 -0.04 -2.93 15.73
N CYS A 294 0.11 -1.90 14.92
CA CYS A 294 -1.03 -1.12 14.48
C CYS A 294 -1.77 -1.87 13.38
N VAL A 295 -3.10 -1.90 13.45
CA VAL A 295 -3.95 -2.47 12.41
C VAL A 295 -4.51 -1.36 11.54
N VAL A 296 -4.40 -1.53 10.23
CA VAL A 296 -4.77 -0.50 9.25
C VAL A 296 -5.82 -1.05 8.29
N GLY A 297 -6.91 -0.31 8.05
CA GLY A 297 -7.97 -0.70 7.13
C GLY A 297 -9.34 -0.82 7.79
N GLY A 298 -10.05 -1.91 7.50
CA GLY A 298 -11.34 -2.28 8.13
C GLY A 298 -12.58 -1.77 7.42
N VAL A 299 -12.49 -0.86 6.44
CA VAL A 299 -13.61 -0.41 5.62
C VAL A 299 -13.66 -1.25 4.34
N ASP A 300 -14.65 -2.12 4.23
CA ASP A 300 -14.78 -3.09 3.13
C ASP A 300 -14.98 -2.39 1.78
N VAL A 301 -13.93 -2.46 0.93
CA VAL A 301 -13.89 -1.88 -0.42
C VAL A 301 -14.57 -2.76 -1.47
N VAL A 302 -14.81 -4.04 -1.15
CA VAL A 302 -15.36 -5.02 -2.10
C VAL A 302 -16.89 -5.05 -2.08
N LYS A 303 -17.50 -4.98 -0.91
CA LYS A 303 -18.96 -5.11 -0.74
C LYS A 303 -19.60 -3.83 -0.23
N LEU A 304 -19.03 -3.23 0.84
CA LEU A 304 -19.66 -2.10 1.51
C LEU A 304 -19.60 -0.83 0.67
N LEU A 305 -18.42 -0.41 0.24
CA LEU A 305 -18.28 0.85 -0.51
C LEU A 305 -18.98 0.82 -1.88
N PRO A 306 -18.93 -0.28 -2.68
CA PRO A 306 -19.63 -0.32 -3.97
C PRO A 306 -21.15 -0.49 -3.85
N PHE A 307 -21.62 -1.27 -2.86
CA PHE A 307 -23.02 -1.75 -2.85
C PHE A 307 -23.85 -1.26 -1.66
N GLY A 308 -23.22 -0.89 -0.54
CA GLY A 308 -23.89 -0.42 0.66
C GLY A 308 -24.60 0.94 0.47
N SER A 309 -25.56 1.24 1.34
CA SER A 309 -26.08 2.58 1.49
C SER A 309 -25.12 3.45 2.33
N ARG A 310 -25.31 4.77 2.32
CA ARG A 310 -24.52 5.66 3.19
C ARG A 310 -24.74 5.35 4.68
N GLU A 311 -25.94 4.90 5.05
CA GLU A 311 -26.29 4.46 6.39
C GLU A 311 -25.55 3.17 6.78
N ASP A 312 -25.41 2.22 5.85
CA ASP A 312 -24.63 1.01 6.07
C ASP A 312 -23.15 1.34 6.31
N VAL A 313 -22.60 2.26 5.53
CA VAL A 313 -21.21 2.74 5.70
C VAL A 313 -21.03 3.43 7.05
N GLU A 314 -21.93 4.35 7.43
CA GLU A 314 -21.85 5.01 8.73
C GLU A 314 -21.89 4.00 9.87
N LYS A 315 -22.84 3.06 9.83
CA LYS A 315 -22.98 2.01 10.84
C LYS A 315 -21.74 1.13 10.94
N ALA A 316 -21.16 0.71 9.82
CA ALA A 316 -19.96 -0.11 9.81
C ALA A 316 -18.77 0.61 10.43
N VAL A 317 -18.52 1.87 10.05
CA VAL A 317 -17.41 2.68 10.59
C VAL A 317 -17.60 2.97 12.08
N VAL A 318 -18.82 3.30 12.51
CA VAL A 318 -19.13 3.52 13.94
C VAL A 318 -18.89 2.26 14.76
N ASN A 319 -19.27 1.08 14.24
CA ASN A 319 -19.04 -0.19 14.92
C ASN A 319 -17.54 -0.50 14.99
N LEU A 320 -16.79 -0.31 13.90
CA LEU A 320 -15.33 -0.48 13.89
C LEU A 320 -14.67 0.39 14.98
N ILE A 321 -15.03 1.67 15.05
CA ILE A 321 -14.50 2.59 16.06
C ILE A 321 -14.82 2.08 17.48
N LYS A 322 -16.09 1.73 17.75
CA LYS A 322 -16.51 1.25 19.08
C LYS A 322 -15.76 0.01 19.54
N GLU A 323 -15.46 -0.91 18.61
CA GLU A 323 -14.91 -2.21 18.95
C GLU A 323 -13.37 -2.26 18.94
N ALA A 324 -12.71 -1.40 18.13
CA ALA A 324 -11.28 -1.48 17.88
C ALA A 324 -10.46 -0.25 18.30
N SER A 325 -11.07 0.88 18.69
CA SER A 325 -10.29 2.11 18.93
C SER A 325 -9.58 2.14 20.29
N THR A 326 -10.09 1.44 21.30
CA THR A 326 -9.60 1.54 22.68
C THR A 326 -8.12 1.19 22.79
N GLY A 327 -7.33 2.10 23.36
CA GLY A 327 -5.91 1.91 23.67
C GLY A 327 -4.96 2.25 22.51
N GLY A 328 -5.45 2.90 21.46
CA GLY A 328 -4.63 3.32 20.31
C GLY A 328 -4.29 2.17 19.34
N GLY A 329 -3.47 2.46 18.33
CA GLY A 329 -3.00 1.45 17.36
C GLY A 329 -3.99 1.07 16.25
N LEU A 330 -5.14 1.75 16.15
CA LEU A 330 -6.07 1.64 15.01
C LEU A 330 -5.84 2.79 14.04
N ILE A 331 -5.70 2.48 12.77
CA ILE A 331 -5.70 3.41 11.64
C ILE A 331 -6.84 2.98 10.70
N ILE A 332 -7.81 3.85 10.46
CA ILE A 332 -8.95 3.53 9.59
C ILE A 332 -8.58 3.81 8.13
N GLY A 333 -8.93 2.90 7.24
CA GLY A 333 -8.78 3.02 5.80
C GLY A 333 -9.63 1.98 5.07
N SER A 334 -9.62 2.04 3.75
CA SER A 334 -10.21 0.99 2.92
C SER A 334 -9.43 -0.33 3.09
N SER A 335 -10.12 -1.45 2.89
CA SER A 335 -9.52 -2.78 2.99
C SER A 335 -8.75 -3.20 1.73
N ASN A 336 -8.54 -2.30 0.80
CA ASN A 336 -7.74 -2.41 -0.42
C ASN A 336 -7.74 -1.07 -1.15
N SER A 337 -7.13 -0.99 -2.33
CA SER A 337 -7.03 0.22 -3.16
C SER A 337 -8.39 0.81 -3.55
N LEU A 338 -8.49 2.14 -3.59
CA LEU A 338 -9.64 2.85 -4.13
C LEU A 338 -9.52 2.94 -5.67
N HIS A 339 -10.31 2.14 -6.39
CA HIS A 339 -10.30 2.10 -7.86
C HIS A 339 -11.69 2.21 -8.46
N THR A 340 -11.77 2.36 -9.78
CA THR A 340 -13.02 2.56 -10.53
C THR A 340 -13.58 1.29 -11.17
N PHE A 341 -13.02 0.11 -10.87
CA PHE A 341 -13.55 -1.19 -11.29
C PHE A 341 -14.77 -1.58 -10.44
N VAL A 342 -15.74 -0.67 -10.36
CA VAL A 342 -16.97 -0.81 -9.59
C VAL A 342 -18.17 -0.47 -10.48
N PRO A 343 -19.35 -1.05 -10.23
CA PRO A 343 -20.52 -0.84 -11.10
C PRO A 343 -20.99 0.62 -11.16
N ASP A 344 -20.87 1.36 -10.07
CA ASP A 344 -21.28 2.76 -9.92
C ASP A 344 -20.22 3.55 -9.17
N VAL A 345 -19.39 4.27 -9.94
CA VAL A 345 -18.28 5.06 -9.40
C VAL A 345 -18.77 6.25 -8.57
N ASP A 346 -19.90 6.86 -8.90
CA ASP A 346 -20.43 8.00 -8.16
C ASP A 346 -20.94 7.57 -6.79
N LYS A 347 -21.64 6.45 -6.72
CA LYS A 347 -22.03 5.82 -5.46
C LYS A 347 -20.81 5.43 -4.63
N PHE A 348 -19.82 4.82 -5.25
CA PHE A 348 -18.58 4.43 -4.58
C PHE A 348 -17.88 5.64 -3.94
N VAL A 349 -17.67 6.71 -4.71
CA VAL A 349 -17.07 7.97 -4.20
C VAL A 349 -17.92 8.58 -3.10
N SER A 350 -19.27 8.60 -3.24
CA SER A 350 -20.17 9.06 -2.19
C SER A 350 -19.99 8.27 -0.89
N ASN A 351 -19.79 6.97 -0.97
CA ASN A 351 -19.55 6.10 0.17
C ASN A 351 -18.14 6.28 0.75
N VAL A 352 -17.10 6.52 -0.08
CA VAL A 352 -15.76 6.93 0.39
C VAL A 352 -15.85 8.22 1.20
N LEU A 353 -16.51 9.25 0.69
CA LEU A 353 -16.71 10.52 1.42
C LEU A 353 -17.47 10.28 2.74
N LYS A 354 -18.45 9.37 2.74
CA LYS A 354 -19.25 9.06 3.93
C LYS A 354 -18.43 8.36 5.01
N TYR A 355 -17.56 7.40 4.65
CA TYR A 355 -16.74 6.76 5.66
C TYR A 355 -15.73 7.73 6.28
N VAL A 356 -15.10 8.60 5.47
CA VAL A 356 -14.15 9.62 5.94
C VAL A 356 -14.86 10.59 6.90
N GLU A 357 -16.04 11.14 6.50
CA GLU A 357 -16.87 11.99 7.35
C GLU A 357 -17.19 11.31 8.70
N THR A 358 -17.58 10.04 8.64
CA THR A 358 -17.94 9.25 9.83
C THR A 358 -16.76 9.02 10.75
N ALA A 359 -15.59 8.67 10.17
CA ALA A 359 -14.36 8.47 10.93
C ALA A 359 -13.93 9.76 11.64
N HIS A 360 -14.01 10.91 10.99
CA HIS A 360 -13.71 12.20 11.62
C HIS A 360 -14.71 12.55 12.73
N LYS A 361 -16.00 12.31 12.51
CA LYS A 361 -17.06 12.64 13.47
C LYS A 361 -17.01 11.81 14.75
N TYR A 362 -16.78 10.50 14.61
CA TYR A 362 -16.89 9.56 15.73
C TYR A 362 -15.54 9.04 16.24
N GLY A 363 -14.45 9.28 15.50
CA GLY A 363 -13.10 8.78 15.82
C GLY A 363 -12.33 9.63 16.83
N VAL A 364 -12.93 10.66 17.42
CA VAL A 364 -12.28 11.53 18.41
C VAL A 364 -12.12 10.77 19.73
N TYR A 365 -10.87 10.68 20.22
CA TYR A 365 -10.61 10.18 21.56
C TYR A 365 -11.02 11.25 22.57
N THR A 366 -12.13 11.06 23.24
CA THR A 366 -12.51 11.92 24.37
C THR A 366 -11.66 11.49 25.56
N ASN A 367 -10.91 12.44 26.14
CA ASN A 367 -10.29 12.25 27.46
C ASN A 367 -11.43 12.04 28.47
N THR A 368 -11.96 10.84 28.54
CA THR A 368 -12.79 10.42 29.66
C THR A 368 -11.82 10.30 30.82
N ILE A 369 -11.82 11.32 31.70
CA ILE A 369 -11.22 11.22 33.02
C ILE A 369 -11.80 9.93 33.62
N ARG A 370 -10.99 8.88 33.68
CA ARG A 370 -11.29 7.65 34.42
C ARG A 370 -10.96 7.86 35.88
#